data_1c4fa35fa8eccddd34ca1966bb0b4ce3
#
_entry.id   1c4fa35fa8eccddd34ca1966bb0b4ce3
#
_cell.length_a   1.000
_cell.length_b   1.000
_cell.length_c   1.000
_cell.angle_alpha   90.00
_cell.angle_beta   90.00
_cell.angle_gamma   90.00
#
_symmetry.space_group_name_H-M   'P 1'
#
loop_
_entity.id
_entity.type
_entity.pdbx_description
1 polymer ?
#
loop_
_entity_poly.entity_id
_entity_poly.type
_entity_poly.pdbx_seq_one_letter_code
_entity_poly.pdbx_strand_id
1 'polypeptide(L)'
;MPKLCILSNSHGFIHPEVVKIANQCDIAIHAGDIINESTLSQLKPKQKLIAIQGNNDDHISSLNKIEFLEFPSGKIAIEHGHLHGHQKPSHESLRSAYPDAKVIIYGHTHKQVIDKESTPWVINPGASGEIRNHGGSKCFTMGIYDDKEWLITPYVFIS
;
A
#
# COMPACT_ATOMS: atom_id res chain seq x y z
N MET A 1 0.35 14.29 14.22
CA MET A 1 -0.63 13.35 13.61
C MET A 1 -0.05 12.86 12.31
N PRO A 2 0.37 11.58 12.23
CA PRO A 2 1.01 11.06 11.02
C PRO A 2 0.05 10.98 9.84
N LYS A 3 0.59 11.23 8.65
CA LYS A 3 -0.12 11.05 7.41
C LYS A 3 0.67 10.11 6.51
N LEU A 4 0.00 9.10 6.00
CA LEU A 4 0.60 8.06 5.16
C LEU A 4 0.17 8.22 3.71
N CYS A 5 1.08 7.92 2.78
CA CYS A 5 0.74 7.68 1.38
C CYS A 5 0.87 6.18 1.13
N ILE A 6 -0.15 5.57 0.57
CA ILE A 6 -0.19 4.13 0.31
C ILE A 6 -0.29 3.90 -1.18
N LEU A 7 0.67 3.17 -1.73
CA LEU A 7 0.75 2.87 -3.16
C LEU A 7 1.21 1.43 -3.38
N SER A 8 1.02 0.91 -4.60
CA SER A 8 1.46 -0.44 -4.96
C SER A 8 1.48 -0.61 -6.47
N ASN A 9 2.03 -1.75 -6.93
CA ASN A 9 1.96 -2.18 -8.33
C ASN A 9 2.44 -1.10 -9.30
N SER A 10 3.61 -0.52 -9.02
CA SER A 10 4.19 0.51 -9.87
C SER A 10 4.87 -0.06 -11.11
N HIS A 11 5.32 -1.31 -11.04
CA HIS A 11 5.95 -2.03 -12.17
C HIS A 11 7.03 -1.21 -12.87
N GLY A 12 7.92 -0.61 -12.06
CA GLY A 12 9.06 0.15 -12.56
C GLY A 12 8.80 1.64 -12.81
N PHE A 13 7.56 2.09 -12.62
CA PHE A 13 7.19 3.48 -12.85
C PHE A 13 6.12 3.94 -11.85
N ILE A 14 6.36 5.06 -11.18
CA ILE A 14 5.38 5.67 -10.29
C ILE A 14 4.91 6.98 -10.93
N HIS A 15 3.60 7.16 -11.03
CA HIS A 15 3.02 8.39 -11.59
C HIS A 15 3.52 9.62 -10.81
N PRO A 16 3.93 10.70 -11.50
CA PRO A 16 4.49 11.89 -10.83
C PRO A 16 3.59 12.49 -9.75
N GLU A 17 2.28 12.48 -9.95
CA GLU A 17 1.35 13.00 -8.94
C GLU A 17 1.32 12.13 -7.68
N VAL A 18 1.50 10.81 -7.82
CA VAL A 18 1.60 9.89 -6.68
C VAL A 18 2.90 10.16 -5.92
N VAL A 19 4.01 10.34 -6.63
CA VAL A 19 5.30 10.71 -6.01
C VAL A 19 5.16 12.00 -5.22
N LYS A 20 4.50 13.00 -5.79
CA LYS A 20 4.28 14.29 -5.14
C LYS A 20 3.51 14.14 -3.82
N ILE A 21 2.44 13.34 -3.84
CA ILE A 21 1.65 13.07 -2.62
C ILE A 21 2.51 12.34 -1.58
N ALA A 22 3.25 11.31 -1.99
CA ALA A 22 4.11 10.55 -1.09
C ALA A 22 5.13 11.42 -0.39
N ASN A 23 5.73 12.37 -1.12
CA ASN A 23 6.77 13.24 -0.59
C ASN A 23 6.22 14.34 0.32
N GLN A 24 4.92 14.56 0.32
CA GLN A 24 4.24 15.46 1.25
C GLN A 24 3.77 14.74 2.53
N CYS A 25 3.80 13.42 2.54
CA CYS A 25 3.37 12.63 3.68
C CYS A 25 4.54 12.32 4.62
N ASP A 26 4.22 11.89 5.84
CA ASP A 26 5.23 11.51 6.83
C ASP A 26 5.83 10.15 6.50
N ILE A 27 4.99 9.20 6.09
CA ILE A 27 5.38 7.83 5.78
C ILE A 27 4.80 7.46 4.42
N ALA A 28 5.60 6.80 3.58
CA ALA A 28 5.12 6.19 2.35
C ALA A 28 5.20 4.67 2.48
N ILE A 29 4.15 3.98 2.03
CA ILE A 29 4.07 2.53 2.05
C ILE A 29 3.87 2.03 0.63
N HIS A 30 4.80 1.22 0.12
CA HIS A 30 4.68 0.57 -1.18
C HIS A 30 4.41 -0.93 -0.96
N ALA A 31 3.24 -1.37 -1.38
CA ALA A 31 2.75 -2.73 -1.11
C ALA A 31 3.13 -3.75 -2.19
N GLY A 32 4.29 -3.56 -2.84
CA GLY A 32 4.90 -4.57 -3.69
C GLY A 32 4.68 -4.39 -5.19
N ASP A 33 5.40 -5.22 -5.95
CA ASP A 33 5.52 -5.15 -7.41
C ASP A 33 6.16 -3.85 -7.85
N ILE A 34 7.37 -3.65 -7.34
CA ILE A 34 8.21 -2.49 -7.59
C ILE A 34 9.00 -2.67 -8.88
N ILE A 35 9.48 -3.89 -9.12
CA ILE A 35 10.29 -4.37 -10.26
C ILE A 35 11.72 -3.84 -10.20
N ASN A 36 11.89 -2.54 -9.98
CA ASN A 36 13.18 -1.87 -10.08
C ASN A 36 13.41 -1.06 -8.81
N GLU A 37 14.48 -1.39 -8.09
CA GLU A 37 14.83 -0.73 -6.83
C GLU A 37 14.98 0.78 -6.98
N SER A 38 15.49 1.23 -8.13
CA SER A 38 15.65 2.66 -8.42
C SER A 38 14.30 3.41 -8.43
N THR A 39 13.19 2.72 -8.65
CA THR A 39 11.86 3.32 -8.59
C THR A 39 11.57 3.89 -7.21
N LEU A 40 12.03 3.20 -6.16
CA LEU A 40 11.83 3.64 -4.78
C LEU A 40 12.60 4.91 -4.43
N SER A 41 13.67 5.22 -5.18
CA SER A 41 14.50 6.40 -4.89
C SER A 41 13.75 7.72 -5.09
N GLN A 42 12.65 7.70 -5.82
CA GLN A 42 11.79 8.88 -6.03
C GLN A 42 10.94 9.19 -4.80
N LEU A 43 10.71 8.19 -3.94
CA LEU A 43 9.86 8.32 -2.76
C LEU A 43 10.69 8.82 -1.59
N LYS A 44 10.46 10.08 -1.20
CA LYS A 44 11.19 10.76 -0.14
C LYS A 44 10.22 11.36 0.88
N PRO A 45 9.45 10.51 1.58
CA PRO A 45 8.54 11.00 2.62
C PRO A 45 9.33 11.62 3.77
N LYS A 46 8.64 12.40 4.59
CA LYS A 46 9.31 13.19 5.65
C LYS A 46 10.00 12.35 6.72
N GLN A 47 9.49 11.16 7.02
CA GLN A 47 10.01 10.30 8.09
C GLN A 47 10.62 9.01 7.58
N LYS A 48 9.83 8.17 6.88
CA LYS A 48 10.34 6.89 6.41
C LYS A 48 9.52 6.31 5.26
N LEU A 49 10.18 5.41 4.51
CA LEU A 49 9.57 4.62 3.45
C LEU A 49 9.53 3.16 3.90
N ILE A 50 8.37 2.54 3.77
CA ILE A 50 8.19 1.10 3.97
C ILE A 50 7.86 0.50 2.61
N ALA A 51 8.62 -0.51 2.18
CA ALA A 51 8.37 -1.21 0.94
C ALA A 51 8.47 -2.71 1.18
N ILE A 52 7.58 -3.47 0.56
CA ILE A 52 7.57 -4.92 0.69
C ILE A 52 7.74 -5.58 -0.68
N GLN A 53 8.08 -6.87 -0.66
CA GLN A 53 8.33 -7.65 -1.87
C GLN A 53 7.01 -8.18 -2.44
N GLY A 54 6.74 -7.83 -3.71
CA GLY A 54 5.65 -8.43 -4.47
C GLY A 54 6.12 -9.69 -5.20
N ASN A 55 5.21 -10.33 -5.93
CA ASN A 55 5.53 -11.57 -6.65
C ASN A 55 6.49 -11.37 -7.83
N ASN A 56 6.72 -10.14 -8.25
CA ASN A 56 7.68 -9.81 -9.32
C ASN A 56 8.98 -9.20 -8.78
N ASP A 57 9.22 -9.24 -7.48
CA ASP A 57 10.34 -8.57 -6.82
C ASP A 57 11.34 -9.53 -6.17
N ASP A 58 11.35 -10.81 -6.56
CA ASP A 58 12.21 -11.82 -5.97
C ASP A 58 13.70 -11.46 -6.05
N HIS A 59 14.09 -10.70 -7.06
CA HIS A 59 15.46 -10.23 -7.27
C HIS A 59 15.86 -9.09 -6.32
N ILE A 60 14.91 -8.51 -5.59
CA ILE A 60 15.17 -7.44 -4.62
C ILE A 60 15.17 -8.07 -3.22
N SER A 61 16.30 -8.71 -2.88
CA SER A 61 16.40 -9.49 -1.66
C SER A 61 16.38 -8.69 -0.37
N SER A 62 16.59 -7.35 -0.46
CA SER A 62 16.55 -6.47 0.71
C SER A 62 15.13 -6.21 1.23
N LEU A 63 14.10 -6.56 0.44
CA LEU A 63 12.72 -6.33 0.82
C LEU A 63 12.14 -7.54 1.56
N ASN A 64 11.40 -7.29 2.61
CA ASN A 64 10.63 -8.32 3.30
C ASN A 64 9.30 -8.55 2.58
N LYS A 65 8.71 -9.73 2.77
CA LYS A 65 7.41 -10.07 2.18
C LYS A 65 6.25 -9.50 2.99
N ILE A 66 6.46 -9.28 4.29
CA ILE A 66 5.47 -8.77 5.23
C ILE A 66 6.14 -7.74 6.12
N GLU A 67 5.47 -6.62 6.35
CA GLU A 67 5.90 -5.60 7.30
C GLU A 67 4.74 -5.16 8.16
N PHE A 68 5.07 -4.63 9.34
CA PHE A 68 4.08 -4.09 10.26
C PHE A 68 4.45 -2.67 10.65
N LEU A 69 3.45 -1.86 10.89
CA LEU A 69 3.61 -0.48 11.35
C LEU A 69 2.66 -0.26 12.51
N GLU A 70 3.20 0.13 13.68
CA GLU A 70 2.41 0.28 14.89
C GLU A 70 2.26 1.74 15.30
N PHE A 71 1.04 2.10 15.66
CA PHE A 71 0.68 3.38 16.26
C PHE A 71 -0.05 3.13 17.58
N PRO A 72 -0.10 4.12 18.49
CA PRO A 72 -0.88 3.95 19.72
C PRO A 72 -2.33 3.52 19.48
N SER A 73 -2.94 3.98 18.37
CA SER A 73 -4.33 3.68 18.03
C SER A 73 -4.55 2.38 17.27
N GLY A 74 -3.49 1.69 16.85
CA GLY A 74 -3.63 0.41 16.14
C GLY A 74 -2.44 0.03 15.29
N LYS A 75 -2.47 -1.20 14.77
CA LYS A 75 -1.40 -1.78 13.97
C LYS A 75 -1.84 -1.94 12.51
N ILE A 76 -0.92 -1.71 11.59
CA ILE A 76 -1.10 -1.93 10.17
C ILE A 76 -0.26 -3.13 9.76
N ALA A 77 -0.89 -4.11 9.07
CA ALA A 77 -0.18 -5.22 8.43
C ALA A 77 -0.08 -4.93 6.94
N ILE A 78 1.08 -5.20 6.35
CA ILE A 78 1.35 -4.90 4.94
C ILE A 78 1.90 -6.14 4.27
N GLU A 79 1.23 -6.61 3.21
CA GLU A 79 1.74 -7.66 2.33
C GLU A 79 1.26 -7.40 0.91
N HIS A 80 1.86 -8.07 -0.09
CA HIS A 80 1.45 -7.87 -1.47
C HIS A 80 0.14 -8.55 -1.81
N GLY A 81 -0.13 -9.70 -1.22
CA GLY A 81 -1.35 -10.48 -1.47
C GLY A 81 -1.14 -11.78 -2.25
N HIS A 82 0.06 -12.02 -2.76
CA HIS A 82 0.35 -13.23 -3.54
C HIS A 82 0.61 -14.48 -2.67
N LEU A 83 0.67 -14.30 -1.34
CA LEU A 83 0.93 -15.38 -0.40
C LEU A 83 -0.31 -16.24 -0.08
N HIS A 84 -1.48 -15.85 -0.60
CA HIS A 84 -2.78 -16.49 -0.31
C HIS A 84 -3.27 -17.33 -1.50
N GLY A 85 -2.36 -18.01 -2.21
CA GLY A 85 -2.70 -18.88 -3.33
C GLY A 85 -2.43 -18.23 -4.69
N HIS A 86 -2.87 -18.90 -5.76
CA HIS A 86 -2.59 -18.46 -7.14
C HIS A 86 -3.49 -17.34 -7.62
N GLN A 87 -4.61 -17.12 -6.94
CA GLN A 87 -5.60 -16.12 -7.31
C GLN A 87 -5.54 -14.93 -6.35
N LYS A 88 -6.51 -14.04 -6.48
CA LYS A 88 -6.66 -12.90 -5.59
C LYS A 88 -6.81 -13.36 -4.15
N PRO A 89 -6.17 -12.70 -3.19
CA PRO A 89 -6.42 -13.02 -1.80
C PRO A 89 -7.86 -12.67 -1.45
N SER A 90 -8.52 -13.49 -0.64
CA SER A 90 -9.82 -13.10 -0.11
C SER A 90 -9.60 -12.17 1.09
N HIS A 91 -10.53 -11.24 1.31
CA HIS A 91 -10.45 -10.38 2.48
C HIS A 91 -10.56 -11.19 3.77
N GLU A 92 -11.31 -12.30 3.72
CA GLU A 92 -11.42 -13.21 4.84
C GLU A 92 -10.08 -13.87 5.19
N SER A 93 -9.33 -14.34 4.18
CA SER A 93 -8.02 -14.95 4.42
C SER A 93 -7.01 -13.94 4.96
N LEU A 94 -7.05 -12.69 4.47
CA LEU A 94 -6.21 -11.61 5.00
C LEU A 94 -6.54 -11.31 6.45
N ARG A 95 -7.82 -11.20 6.79
CA ARG A 95 -8.25 -10.96 8.16
C ARG A 95 -7.85 -12.09 9.11
N SER A 96 -7.90 -13.32 8.62
CA SER A 96 -7.48 -14.49 9.41
C SER A 96 -5.98 -14.52 9.66
N ALA A 97 -5.19 -14.02 8.70
CA ALA A 97 -3.73 -13.98 8.83
C ALA A 97 -3.27 -12.90 9.83
N TYR A 98 -4.01 -11.80 9.95
CA TYR A 98 -3.62 -10.66 10.78
C TYR A 98 -4.78 -10.19 11.67
N PRO A 99 -5.25 -11.04 12.60
CA PRO A 99 -6.45 -10.72 13.39
C PRO A 99 -6.25 -9.53 14.35
N ASP A 100 -4.99 -9.23 14.72
CA ASP A 100 -4.66 -8.15 15.65
C ASP A 100 -4.45 -6.81 14.97
N ALA A 101 -4.48 -6.77 13.64
CA ALA A 101 -4.30 -5.51 12.92
C ALA A 101 -5.58 -4.69 12.93
N LYS A 102 -5.45 -3.38 12.83
CA LYS A 102 -6.59 -2.49 12.60
C LYS A 102 -6.86 -2.36 11.11
N VAL A 103 -5.80 -2.31 10.31
CA VAL A 103 -5.88 -2.20 8.85
C VAL A 103 -4.88 -3.16 8.22
N ILE A 104 -5.31 -3.83 7.15
CA ILE A 104 -4.45 -4.68 6.32
C ILE A 104 -4.33 -4.01 4.96
N ILE A 105 -3.09 -3.77 4.52
CA ILE A 105 -2.79 -3.19 3.21
C ILE A 105 -2.26 -4.29 2.30
N TYR A 106 -2.83 -4.42 1.11
CA TYR A 106 -2.33 -5.34 0.10
C TYR A 106 -2.36 -4.69 -1.28
N GLY A 107 -1.77 -5.33 -2.29
CA GLY A 107 -1.74 -4.87 -3.66
C GLY A 107 -2.18 -5.99 -4.61
N HIS A 108 -1.31 -6.39 -5.53
CA HIS A 108 -1.44 -7.55 -6.42
C HIS A 108 -2.59 -7.49 -7.45
N THR A 109 -3.80 -7.16 -7.04
CA THR A 109 -4.98 -7.17 -7.92
C THR A 109 -5.11 -5.95 -8.83
N HIS A 110 -4.35 -4.89 -8.55
CA HIS A 110 -4.41 -3.59 -9.25
C HIS A 110 -5.73 -2.84 -9.09
N LYS A 111 -6.64 -3.34 -8.26
CA LYS A 111 -7.95 -2.70 -8.02
C LYS A 111 -7.95 -1.92 -6.72
N GLN A 112 -8.37 -0.66 -6.78
CA GLN A 112 -8.49 0.16 -5.58
C GLN A 112 -9.73 -0.26 -4.79
N VAL A 113 -9.53 -0.66 -3.54
CA VAL A 113 -10.59 -1.20 -2.67
C VAL A 113 -10.42 -0.64 -1.26
N ILE A 114 -11.55 -0.26 -0.65
CA ILE A 114 -11.63 0.07 0.77
C ILE A 114 -12.75 -0.78 1.37
N ASP A 115 -12.38 -1.78 2.17
CA ASP A 115 -13.33 -2.68 2.81
C ASP A 115 -13.30 -2.48 4.33
N LYS A 116 -14.31 -1.77 4.84
CA LYS A 116 -14.50 -1.48 6.27
C LYS A 116 -15.64 -2.28 6.89
N GLU A 117 -16.15 -3.29 6.19
CA GLU A 117 -17.30 -4.07 6.66
C GLU A 117 -17.01 -4.88 7.91
N SER A 118 -15.76 -5.23 8.11
CA SER A 118 -15.30 -5.98 9.29
C SER A 118 -13.96 -5.46 9.75
N THR A 119 -13.54 -5.86 10.94
CA THR A 119 -12.22 -5.55 11.48
C THR A 119 -11.35 -6.81 11.37
N PRO A 120 -10.10 -6.73 10.91
CA PRO A 120 -9.40 -5.55 10.36
C PRO A 120 -10.02 -5.02 9.07
N TRP A 121 -9.90 -3.72 8.83
CA TRP A 121 -10.19 -3.17 7.50
C TRP A 121 -9.19 -3.73 6.49
N VAL A 122 -9.63 -3.93 5.26
CA VAL A 122 -8.77 -4.44 4.19
C VAL A 122 -8.79 -3.42 3.05
N ILE A 123 -7.61 -2.90 2.70
CA ILE A 123 -7.51 -1.85 1.69
C ILE A 123 -6.42 -2.18 0.66
N ASN A 124 -6.68 -1.78 -0.57
CA ASN A 124 -5.76 -1.92 -1.70
C ASN A 124 -5.71 -0.58 -2.43
N PRO A 125 -4.55 0.07 -2.54
CA PRO A 125 -4.47 1.38 -3.19
C PRO A 125 -4.68 1.34 -4.70
N GLY A 126 -4.63 0.16 -5.33
CA GLY A 126 -4.64 0.01 -6.76
C GLY A 126 -3.25 0.15 -7.36
N ALA A 127 -3.15 0.24 -8.68
CA ALA A 127 -1.87 0.37 -9.36
C ALA A 127 -1.46 1.84 -9.42
N SER A 128 -0.23 2.13 -9.03
CA SER A 128 0.31 3.51 -8.94
C SER A 128 1.26 3.85 -10.10
N GLY A 129 1.29 3.02 -11.14
CA GLY A 129 2.16 3.17 -12.30
C GLY A 129 1.42 3.66 -13.54
N GLU A 130 1.49 2.89 -14.62
CA GLU A 130 0.90 3.30 -15.90
C GLU A 130 -0.61 3.50 -15.85
N ILE A 131 -1.05 4.60 -16.45
CA ILE A 131 -2.45 5.00 -16.46
C ILE A 131 -3.30 4.09 -17.34
N ARG A 132 -2.79 3.73 -18.53
CA ARG A 132 -3.57 3.08 -19.61
C ARG A 132 -4.17 1.73 -19.24
N ASN A 133 -3.42 0.95 -18.47
CA ASN A 133 -3.77 -0.45 -18.25
C ASN A 133 -4.75 -0.67 -17.10
N HIS A 134 -5.00 0.37 -16.28
CA HIS A 134 -5.74 0.20 -15.03
C HIS A 134 -6.78 1.29 -14.78
N GLY A 135 -7.12 2.08 -15.81
CA GLY A 135 -8.12 3.14 -15.66
C GLY A 135 -7.64 4.33 -14.85
N GLY A 136 -6.33 4.51 -14.73
CA GLY A 136 -5.73 5.60 -13.99
C GLY A 136 -4.69 5.11 -13.01
N SER A 137 -3.80 6.00 -12.57
CA SER A 137 -2.83 5.73 -11.52
C SER A 137 -3.44 6.08 -10.17
N LYS A 138 -3.31 5.19 -9.18
CA LYS A 138 -4.08 5.27 -7.94
C LYS A 138 -3.18 5.20 -6.71
N CYS A 139 -3.63 5.87 -5.66
CA CYS A 139 -3.03 5.74 -4.33
C CYS A 139 -4.05 6.14 -3.27
N PHE A 140 -3.69 5.90 -2.01
CA PHE A 140 -4.43 6.43 -0.86
C PHE A 140 -3.56 7.39 -0.07
N THR A 141 -4.19 8.34 0.64
CA THR A 141 -3.60 8.91 1.84
C THR A 141 -4.40 8.43 3.04
N MET A 142 -3.74 8.29 4.17
CA MET A 142 -4.40 7.89 5.42
C MET A 142 -3.87 8.73 6.57
N GLY A 143 -4.78 9.44 7.25
CA GLY A 143 -4.46 10.17 8.46
C GLY A 143 -4.65 9.29 9.68
N ILE A 144 -3.67 9.28 10.59
CA ILE A 144 -3.69 8.46 11.79
C ILE A 144 -4.07 9.35 12.98
N TYR A 145 -5.19 9.03 13.62
CA TYR A 145 -5.69 9.73 14.80
C TYR A 145 -5.68 8.80 16.01
N ASP A 146 -5.24 9.27 17.15
CA ASP A 146 -5.05 8.40 18.32
C ASP A 146 -6.36 7.90 18.93
N ASP A 147 -7.41 8.71 18.89
CA ASP A 147 -8.70 8.41 19.53
C ASP A 147 -9.90 8.49 18.58
N LYS A 148 -9.64 8.47 17.26
CA LYS A 148 -10.68 8.61 16.25
C LYS A 148 -10.46 7.59 15.14
N GLU A 149 -11.45 7.48 14.26
CA GLU A 149 -11.35 6.67 13.06
C GLU A 149 -10.27 7.23 12.13
N TRP A 150 -9.44 6.33 11.60
CA TRP A 150 -8.41 6.72 10.63
C TRP A 150 -9.07 7.12 9.31
N LEU A 151 -8.64 8.26 8.75
CA LEU A 151 -9.24 8.81 7.54
C LEU A 151 -8.47 8.36 6.30
N ILE A 152 -9.15 7.63 5.41
CA ILE A 152 -8.59 7.16 4.15
C ILE A 152 -9.17 8.00 3.01
N THR A 153 -8.30 8.58 2.17
CA THR A 153 -8.68 9.36 1.01
C THR A 153 -8.12 8.72 -0.26
N PRO A 154 -8.97 8.28 -1.20
CA PRO A 154 -8.50 7.72 -2.45
C PRO A 154 -8.19 8.81 -3.48
N TYR A 155 -7.21 8.50 -4.35
CA TYR A 155 -6.81 9.36 -5.47
C TYR A 155 -6.72 8.54 -6.74
N VAL A 156 -7.15 9.12 -7.86
CA VAL A 156 -7.04 8.52 -9.19
C VAL A 156 -6.58 9.61 -10.14
N PHE A 157 -5.49 9.35 -10.86
CA PHE A 157 -4.92 10.27 -11.84
C PHE A 157 -5.00 9.65 -13.22
N ILE A 158 -5.71 10.30 -14.14
CA ILE A 158 -5.95 9.79 -15.49
C ILE A 158 -5.27 10.62 -16.58
N SER A 159 -4.42 11.55 -16.19
CA SER A 159 -3.65 12.34 -17.16
C SER A 159 -2.26 12.63 -16.63
#